data_8b11c45c9ef794e3366ea4cd88ee6157
#
_entry.id   8b11c45c9ef794e3366ea4cd88ee6157
#
_cell.length_a   1.000
_cell.length_b   1.000
_cell.length_c   1.000
_cell.angle_alpha   90.00
_cell.angle_beta   90.00
_cell.angle_gamma   90.00
#
_symmetry.space_group_name_H-M   'P 1'
#
loop_
_entity.id
_entity.type
_entity.pdbx_description
1 polymer ?
#
loop_
_entity_poly.entity_id
_entity_poly.type
_entity_poly.pdbx_seq_one_letter_code
_entity_poly.pdbx_strand_id
1 'polypeptide(L)'
;METMYSNTEIDFKLLQGIILVQATVNDEQGYLAFDTGAMQTALHKKYFSDIQGKELEIAKFSEGMKNDTATEITIRSLSFSSVTLTDCNVMLMDLSYVEDSLAAFDPSLRLLGTMGIDIIRNFSVMLDYEESKITLNPLCGFDKYTCVPLQMEALPVVEIEIGSEQYRFVLDTGANTCLLGLALQDQFSVQPVDGTPNVYNISSVSLQNRSYSNIVSVFTDISAIQNKVSVDGVIGYHILAPQRSYFDFSNQKLYLEEV
;
A
#
# COMPACT_ATOMS: atom_id res chain seq x y z
N MET A 1 9.28 -12.31 15.66
CA MET A 1 8.83 -10.90 15.86
C MET A 1 7.45 -10.77 16.49
N GLU A 2 6.54 -11.71 16.29
CA GLU A 2 5.15 -11.61 16.82
C GLU A 2 5.03 -11.38 18.33
N THR A 3 5.85 -12.03 19.15
CA THR A 3 5.80 -11.87 20.61
C THR A 3 6.50 -10.60 21.12
N MET A 4 7.42 -10.03 20.35
CA MET A 4 8.22 -8.89 20.77
C MET A 4 7.48 -7.55 20.61
N TYR A 5 6.58 -7.45 19.63
CA TYR A 5 5.82 -6.24 19.32
C TYR A 5 4.30 -6.49 19.37
N SER A 6 3.86 -7.23 20.38
CA SER A 6 2.44 -7.57 20.57
C SER A 6 1.63 -6.32 20.91
N ASN A 7 0.52 -6.15 20.20
CA ASN A 7 -0.42 -5.04 20.40
C ASN A 7 0.22 -3.64 20.36
N THR A 8 1.19 -3.43 19.46
CA THR A 8 1.85 -2.13 19.30
C THR A 8 0.99 -1.19 18.48
N GLU A 9 0.55 -0.10 19.08
CA GLU A 9 -0.22 0.95 18.40
C GLU A 9 0.69 1.99 17.75
N ILE A 10 0.30 2.43 16.55
CA ILE A 10 0.99 3.42 15.74
C ILE A 10 -0.06 4.41 15.24
N ASP A 11 0.03 5.66 15.64
CA ASP A 11 -0.78 6.72 15.05
C ASP A 11 -0.22 7.05 13.66
N PHE A 12 -1.11 7.27 12.68
CA PHE A 12 -0.70 7.68 11.36
C PHE A 12 -1.39 8.97 10.92
N LYS A 13 -0.74 9.66 10.01
CA LYS A 13 -1.33 10.77 9.28
C LYS A 13 -1.93 10.24 7.98
N LEU A 14 -3.20 10.54 7.74
CA LEU A 14 -3.84 10.24 6.46
C LEU A 14 -3.76 11.47 5.55
N LEU A 15 -3.12 11.34 4.40
CA LEU A 15 -3.02 12.42 3.43
C LEU A 15 -3.39 11.91 2.04
N GLN A 16 -4.48 12.43 1.48
CA GLN A 16 -5.01 11.98 0.18
C GLN A 16 -5.21 10.45 0.08
N GLY A 17 -5.67 9.81 1.17
CA GLY A 17 -5.85 8.35 1.21
C GLY A 17 -4.57 7.56 1.47
N ILE A 18 -3.40 8.19 1.54
CA ILE A 18 -2.12 7.56 1.83
C ILE A 18 -1.85 7.59 3.33
N ILE A 19 -1.51 6.45 3.88
CA ILE A 19 -1.10 6.28 5.29
C ILE A 19 0.35 6.69 5.44
N LEU A 20 0.62 7.67 6.30
CA LEU A 20 1.96 8.17 6.61
C LEU A 20 2.30 7.90 8.08
N VAL A 21 3.28 7.05 8.31
CA VAL A 21 3.78 6.67 9.64
C VAL A 21 5.02 7.48 9.96
N GLN A 22 5.05 8.12 11.12
CA GLN A 22 6.25 8.81 11.60
C GLN A 22 7.36 7.78 11.87
N ALA A 23 8.54 8.02 11.32
CA ALA A 23 9.67 7.11 11.41
C ALA A 23 10.99 7.84 11.59
N THR A 24 11.98 7.09 12.09
CA THR A 24 13.39 7.48 12.11
C THR A 24 14.18 6.42 11.37
N VAL A 25 14.89 6.83 10.33
CA VAL A 25 15.78 5.95 9.54
C VAL A 25 17.21 6.40 9.77
N ASN A 26 18.03 5.56 10.37
CA ASN A 26 19.31 5.94 10.95
C ASN A 26 19.13 7.10 11.92
N ASP A 27 19.50 8.33 11.52
CA ASP A 27 19.37 9.54 12.33
C ASP A 27 18.35 10.54 11.73
N GLU A 28 17.74 10.20 10.58
CA GLU A 28 16.82 11.04 9.84
C GLU A 28 15.37 10.81 10.27
N GLN A 29 14.68 11.88 10.66
CA GLN A 29 13.27 11.84 11.07
C GLN A 29 12.35 12.36 9.97
N GLY A 30 11.18 11.72 9.82
CA GLY A 30 10.17 12.10 8.85
C GLY A 30 9.05 11.04 8.78
N TYR A 31 8.47 10.87 7.61
CA TYR A 31 7.39 9.94 7.37
C TYR A 31 7.77 8.85 6.37
N LEU A 32 7.26 7.65 6.57
CA LEU A 32 7.21 6.59 5.58
C LEU A 32 5.76 6.36 5.17
N ALA A 33 5.49 6.24 3.87
CA ALA A 33 4.21 5.73 3.40
C ALA A 33 4.11 4.24 3.78
N PHE A 34 3.00 3.82 4.37
CA PHE A 34 2.74 2.43 4.72
C PHE A 34 2.02 1.77 3.53
N ASP A 35 2.73 0.94 2.78
CA ASP A 35 2.36 0.58 1.41
C ASP A 35 2.51 -0.92 1.17
N THR A 36 1.39 -1.65 1.21
CA THR A 36 1.36 -3.08 0.93
C THR A 36 1.49 -3.42 -0.56
N GLY A 37 1.36 -2.43 -1.43
CA GLY A 37 1.58 -2.53 -2.88
C GLY A 37 3.05 -2.36 -3.29
N ALA A 38 3.91 -1.86 -2.41
CA ALA A 38 5.34 -1.79 -2.64
C ALA A 38 6.01 -3.12 -2.25
N MET A 39 6.66 -3.80 -3.21
CA MET A 39 7.34 -5.08 -2.97
C MET A 39 8.52 -4.96 -2.01
N GLN A 40 9.20 -3.82 -2.03
CA GLN A 40 10.37 -3.53 -1.19
C GLN A 40 10.27 -2.14 -0.61
N THR A 41 10.75 -2.00 0.60
CA THR A 41 10.93 -0.71 1.26
C THR A 41 11.91 0.14 0.47
N ALA A 42 11.50 1.37 0.15
CA ALA A 42 12.28 2.31 -0.62
C ALA A 42 12.48 3.62 0.14
N LEU A 43 13.70 4.13 0.15
CA LEU A 43 14.06 5.40 0.75
C LEU A 43 14.34 6.47 -0.31
N HIS A 44 14.02 7.69 0.01
CA HIS A 44 14.19 8.82 -0.89
C HIS A 44 15.65 9.28 -0.94
N LYS A 45 16.27 9.24 -2.12
CA LYS A 45 17.66 9.70 -2.38
C LYS A 45 17.98 11.08 -1.81
N LYS A 46 16.99 11.96 -1.75
CA LYS A 46 17.13 13.31 -1.20
C LYS A 46 17.71 13.34 0.22
N TYR A 47 17.39 12.33 1.04
CA TYR A 47 17.78 12.31 2.46
C TYR A 47 18.90 11.32 2.76
N PHE A 48 19.22 10.40 1.84
CA PHE A 48 20.14 9.28 2.07
C PHE A 48 21.20 9.13 0.98
N SER A 49 21.52 10.22 0.26
CA SER A 49 22.46 10.21 -0.87
C SER A 49 23.89 9.77 -0.50
N ASP A 50 24.26 9.89 0.78
CA ASP A 50 25.61 9.57 1.24
C ASP A 50 25.82 8.05 1.51
N ILE A 51 24.73 7.26 1.46
CA ILE A 51 24.80 5.82 1.69
C ILE A 51 25.15 5.13 0.37
N GLN A 52 26.28 4.46 0.37
CA GLN A 52 26.73 3.69 -0.79
C GLN A 52 26.06 2.30 -0.83
N GLY A 53 25.81 1.81 -2.03
CA GLY A 53 25.21 0.50 -2.23
C GLY A 53 25.44 -0.04 -3.63
N LYS A 54 24.67 -1.06 -3.99
CA LYS A 54 24.73 -1.73 -5.28
C LYS A 54 23.67 -1.13 -6.21
N GLU A 55 24.10 -0.55 -7.32
CA GLU A 55 23.14 -0.08 -8.34
C GLU A 55 22.42 -1.24 -9.02
N LEU A 56 21.12 -1.07 -9.21
CA LEU A 56 20.23 -2.00 -9.90
C LEU A 56 19.43 -1.23 -10.96
N GLU A 57 19.28 -1.84 -12.13
CA GLU A 57 18.30 -1.37 -13.13
C GLU A 57 16.90 -1.78 -12.69
N ILE A 58 16.00 -0.82 -12.56
CA ILE A 58 14.60 -1.09 -12.23
C ILE A 58 13.69 -0.75 -13.41
N ALA A 59 12.66 -1.57 -13.60
CA ALA A 59 11.58 -1.23 -14.50
C ALA A 59 10.76 -0.07 -13.93
N LYS A 60 10.25 0.81 -14.79
CA LYS A 60 9.35 1.90 -14.39
C LYS A 60 8.12 1.33 -13.68
N PHE A 61 7.82 1.82 -12.49
CA PHE A 61 6.65 1.41 -11.70
C PHE A 61 5.43 2.32 -11.89
N SER A 62 5.61 3.53 -12.42
CA SER A 62 4.50 4.45 -12.70
C SER A 62 4.81 5.41 -13.84
N GLU A 63 3.74 5.90 -14.49
CA GLU A 63 3.85 7.06 -15.39
C GLU A 63 4.33 8.28 -14.59
N GLY A 64 5.37 8.93 -15.07
CA GLY A 64 5.99 10.09 -14.39
C GLY A 64 7.31 9.79 -13.69
N MET A 65 7.62 8.56 -13.35
CA MET A 65 8.97 8.18 -12.94
C MET A 65 9.92 8.23 -14.14
N LYS A 66 11.00 9.01 -14.01
CA LYS A 66 12.10 8.99 -14.98
C LYS A 66 12.85 7.67 -14.86
N ASN A 67 13.53 7.26 -15.93
CA ASN A 67 14.35 6.03 -15.94
C ASN A 67 15.23 5.96 -14.72
N ASP A 68 14.99 5.00 -13.86
CA ASP A 68 15.57 5.02 -12.54
C ASP A 68 16.45 3.82 -12.32
N THR A 69 17.65 4.15 -11.92
CA THR A 69 18.48 3.22 -11.19
C THR A 69 18.04 3.30 -9.74
N ALA A 70 17.70 2.19 -9.14
CA ALA A 70 17.64 2.08 -7.69
C ALA A 70 18.99 1.58 -7.18
N THR A 71 19.32 1.96 -5.97
CA THR A 71 20.52 1.45 -5.30
C THR A 71 20.08 0.61 -4.11
N GLU A 72 20.45 -0.66 -4.08
CA GLU A 72 20.24 -1.49 -2.90
C GLU A 72 21.26 -1.07 -1.83
N ILE A 73 20.75 -0.68 -0.65
CA ILE A 73 21.55 -0.25 0.49
C ILE A 73 21.15 -1.00 1.75
N THR A 74 22.07 -1.02 2.73
CA THR A 74 21.75 -1.49 4.09
C THR A 74 21.71 -0.29 5.03
N ILE A 75 20.59 -0.11 5.72
CA ILE A 75 20.42 0.90 6.78
C ILE A 75 20.67 0.29 8.14
N ARG A 76 21.28 1.06 9.05
CA ARG A 76 21.61 0.60 10.42
C ARG A 76 20.35 0.37 11.26
N SER A 77 19.37 1.29 11.13
CA SER A 77 18.13 1.22 11.92
C SER A 77 16.96 1.88 11.18
N LEU A 78 15.79 1.28 11.38
CA LEU A 78 14.49 1.84 11.06
C LEU A 78 13.62 1.73 12.32
N SER A 79 13.16 2.86 12.83
CA SER A 79 12.29 2.89 14.02
C SER A 79 10.98 3.61 13.70
N PHE A 80 9.88 3.04 14.18
CA PHE A 80 8.54 3.63 14.11
C PHE A 80 7.74 3.17 15.34
N SER A 81 7.12 4.11 16.06
CA SER A 81 6.56 3.86 17.39
C SER A 81 7.58 3.15 18.30
N SER A 82 7.24 2.03 18.90
CA SER A 82 8.14 1.23 19.75
C SER A 82 8.93 0.16 18.97
N VAL A 83 8.71 0.04 17.66
CA VAL A 83 9.42 -0.94 16.81
C VAL A 83 10.76 -0.39 16.38
N THR A 84 11.80 -1.20 16.48
CA THR A 84 13.12 -0.91 15.91
C THR A 84 13.64 -2.14 15.16
N LEU A 85 13.94 -1.94 13.90
CA LEU A 85 14.56 -2.93 13.02
C LEU A 85 16.00 -2.50 12.73
N THR A 86 16.92 -3.44 12.66
CA THR A 86 18.34 -3.18 12.39
C THR A 86 18.81 -3.91 11.15
N ASP A 87 19.83 -3.35 10.51
CA ASP A 87 20.50 -3.94 9.36
C ASP A 87 19.52 -4.33 8.22
N CYS A 88 18.59 -3.41 7.92
CA CYS A 88 17.58 -3.64 6.88
C CYS A 88 18.16 -3.33 5.50
N ASN A 89 17.96 -4.26 4.56
CA ASN A 89 18.23 -4.01 3.14
C ASN A 89 17.01 -3.31 2.53
N VAL A 90 17.23 -2.16 1.92
CA VAL A 90 16.18 -1.33 1.33
C VAL A 90 16.66 -0.75 -0.01
N MET A 91 15.73 -0.24 -0.80
CA MET A 91 16.04 0.43 -2.05
C MET A 91 16.22 1.93 -1.82
N LEU A 92 17.20 2.54 -2.47
CA LEU A 92 17.37 3.98 -2.51
C LEU A 92 17.01 4.47 -3.92
N MET A 93 16.00 5.34 -4.02
CA MET A 93 15.47 5.81 -5.30
C MET A 93 14.96 7.25 -5.22
N ASP A 94 14.75 7.89 -6.35
CA ASP A 94 14.14 9.23 -6.39
C ASP A 94 12.63 9.12 -6.20
N LEU A 95 12.13 9.63 -5.08
CA LEU A 95 10.71 9.69 -4.73
C LEU A 95 10.15 11.12 -4.76
N SER A 96 10.86 12.05 -5.43
CA SER A 96 10.45 13.47 -5.52
C SER A 96 9.03 13.61 -6.06
N TYR A 97 8.63 12.80 -7.04
CA TYR A 97 7.26 12.84 -7.58
C TYR A 97 6.20 12.58 -6.51
N VAL A 98 6.44 11.57 -5.64
CA VAL A 98 5.50 11.25 -4.55
C VAL A 98 5.53 12.34 -3.49
N GLU A 99 6.73 12.77 -3.06
CA GLU A 99 6.88 13.82 -2.06
C GLU A 99 6.21 15.12 -2.53
N ASP A 100 6.44 15.57 -3.75
CA ASP A 100 5.88 16.81 -4.30
C ASP A 100 4.34 16.74 -4.41
N SER A 101 3.80 15.60 -4.80
CA SER A 101 2.35 15.41 -4.87
C SER A 101 1.67 15.52 -3.50
N LEU A 102 2.29 14.99 -2.46
CA LEU A 102 1.81 15.07 -1.09
C LEU A 102 2.10 16.44 -0.46
N ALA A 103 3.23 17.06 -0.78
CA ALA A 103 3.61 18.38 -0.30
C ALA A 103 2.66 19.50 -0.79
N ALA A 104 1.93 19.27 -1.88
CA ALA A 104 0.86 20.17 -2.32
C ALA A 104 -0.26 20.32 -1.26
N PHE A 105 -0.46 19.32 -0.40
CA PHE A 105 -1.46 19.29 0.67
C PHE A 105 -0.85 19.53 2.05
N ASP A 106 0.42 19.19 2.23
CA ASP A 106 1.18 19.49 3.43
C ASP A 106 2.62 19.86 3.08
N PRO A 107 2.91 21.17 2.92
CA PRO A 107 4.26 21.64 2.59
C PRO A 107 5.34 21.34 3.63
N SER A 108 4.95 20.95 4.84
CA SER A 108 5.89 20.56 5.90
C SER A 108 6.25 19.07 5.88
N LEU A 109 5.63 18.30 4.99
CA LEU A 109 5.88 16.87 4.88
C LEU A 109 7.33 16.59 4.48
N ARG A 110 7.96 15.73 5.24
CA ARG A 110 9.26 15.15 4.93
C ARG A 110 9.09 13.66 4.70
N LEU A 111 8.97 13.25 3.43
CA LEU A 111 8.77 11.87 3.04
C LEU A 111 10.11 11.16 2.92
N LEU A 112 10.49 10.39 3.95
CA LEU A 112 11.73 9.60 3.93
C LEU A 112 11.68 8.45 2.93
N GLY A 113 10.48 7.97 2.60
CA GLY A 113 10.32 6.85 1.71
C GLY A 113 8.99 6.13 1.86
N THR A 114 9.00 4.87 1.44
CA THR A 114 7.86 3.95 1.50
C THR A 114 8.27 2.68 2.24
N MET A 115 7.50 2.28 3.24
CA MET A 115 7.62 0.98 3.92
C MET A 115 6.83 -0.05 3.13
N GLY A 116 7.53 -1.00 2.53
CA GLY A 116 6.95 -2.02 1.66
C GLY A 116 6.52 -3.29 2.38
N ILE A 117 5.94 -4.21 1.60
CA ILE A 117 5.44 -5.49 2.10
C ILE A 117 6.56 -6.38 2.66
N ASP A 118 7.81 -6.20 2.24
CA ASP A 118 8.99 -6.88 2.78
C ASP A 118 9.16 -6.68 4.29
N ILE A 119 8.83 -5.49 4.79
CA ILE A 119 8.80 -5.19 6.23
C ILE A 119 7.42 -5.47 6.82
N ILE A 120 6.35 -4.99 6.20
CA ILE A 120 4.99 -5.04 6.74
C ILE A 120 4.54 -6.47 7.04
N ARG A 121 4.80 -7.43 6.13
CA ARG A 121 4.37 -8.83 6.28
C ARG A 121 4.99 -9.60 7.46
N ASN A 122 5.97 -9.01 8.13
CA ASN A 122 6.54 -9.60 9.34
C ASN A 122 5.65 -9.41 10.58
N PHE A 123 4.57 -8.68 10.43
CA PHE A 123 3.56 -8.42 11.46
C PHE A 123 2.19 -8.83 10.95
N SER A 124 1.29 -9.22 11.83
CA SER A 124 -0.11 -9.08 11.54
C SER A 124 -0.52 -7.62 11.80
N VAL A 125 -1.41 -7.08 10.99
CA VAL A 125 -1.67 -5.64 10.96
C VAL A 125 -3.17 -5.37 11.02
N MET A 126 -3.62 -4.64 12.01
CA MET A 126 -4.96 -4.05 12.04
C MET A 126 -4.88 -2.59 11.60
N LEU A 127 -5.69 -2.22 10.61
CA LEU A 127 -5.86 -0.85 10.15
C LEU A 127 -7.22 -0.32 10.59
N ASP A 128 -7.21 0.85 11.18
CA ASP A 128 -8.39 1.64 11.53
C ASP A 128 -8.22 3.05 10.96
N TYR A 129 -8.89 3.32 9.84
CA TYR A 129 -8.81 4.62 9.18
C TYR A 129 -9.61 5.70 9.93
N GLU A 130 -10.68 5.32 10.63
CA GLU A 130 -11.50 6.25 11.41
C GLU A 130 -10.70 6.81 12.58
N GLU A 131 -10.01 5.93 13.33
CA GLU A 131 -9.15 6.32 14.44
C GLU A 131 -7.73 6.74 14.01
N SER A 132 -7.41 6.64 12.71
CA SER A 132 -6.07 6.89 12.14
C SER A 132 -4.98 6.08 12.86
N LYS A 133 -5.22 4.79 13.03
CA LYS A 133 -4.40 3.91 13.85
C LYS A 133 -4.04 2.59 13.15
N ILE A 134 -2.81 2.18 13.31
CA ILE A 134 -2.33 0.83 13.00
C ILE A 134 -2.04 0.12 14.31
N THR A 135 -2.49 -1.14 14.44
CA THR A 135 -2.05 -2.00 15.54
C THR A 135 -1.30 -3.20 14.98
N LEU A 136 -0.07 -3.38 15.41
CA LEU A 136 0.75 -4.53 15.04
C LEU A 136 0.52 -5.67 16.03
N ASN A 137 0.38 -6.90 15.49
CA ASN A 137 0.15 -8.12 16.24
C ASN A 137 -0.96 -7.96 17.29
N PRO A 138 -2.17 -7.51 16.89
CA PRO A 138 -3.24 -7.24 17.83
C PRO A 138 -3.71 -8.50 18.52
N LEU A 139 -4.06 -8.38 19.79
CA LEU A 139 -4.67 -9.44 20.60
C LEU A 139 -6.20 -9.28 20.56
N CYS A 140 -6.84 -9.77 19.51
CA CYS A 140 -8.29 -9.62 19.32
C CYS A 140 -8.93 -10.93 18.81
N GLY A 141 -10.22 -11.06 19.06
CA GLY A 141 -11.06 -12.09 18.44
C GLY A 141 -11.68 -11.58 17.14
N PHE A 142 -12.06 -12.50 16.26
CA PHE A 142 -12.58 -12.17 14.92
C PHE A 142 -14.06 -12.55 14.75
N ASP A 143 -14.82 -12.69 15.83
CA ASP A 143 -16.24 -13.12 15.79
C ASP A 143 -17.15 -12.16 15.02
N LYS A 144 -16.70 -10.90 14.83
CA LYS A 144 -17.42 -9.84 14.10
C LYS A 144 -16.74 -9.46 12.80
N TYR A 145 -15.98 -10.37 12.22
CA TYR A 145 -15.23 -10.10 11.00
C TYR A 145 -15.59 -11.09 9.91
N THR A 146 -15.76 -10.58 8.70
CA THR A 146 -15.81 -11.41 7.50
C THR A 146 -14.39 -11.81 7.13
N CYS A 147 -14.11 -13.11 7.02
CA CYS A 147 -12.82 -13.62 6.57
C CYS A 147 -12.76 -13.69 5.05
N VAL A 148 -11.75 -13.09 4.48
CA VAL A 148 -11.44 -13.04 3.05
C VAL A 148 -10.13 -13.77 2.81
N PRO A 149 -10.03 -14.69 1.83
CA PRO A 149 -8.75 -15.25 1.40
C PRO A 149 -7.80 -14.14 0.91
N LEU A 150 -6.57 -14.14 1.41
CA LEU A 150 -5.51 -13.22 1.01
C LEU A 150 -4.37 -14.04 0.42
N GLN A 151 -4.22 -14.02 -0.90
CA GLN A 151 -3.15 -14.76 -1.55
C GLN A 151 -1.85 -13.97 -1.46
N MET A 152 -0.84 -14.51 -0.77
CA MET A 152 0.48 -13.89 -0.67
C MET A 152 1.39 -14.42 -1.79
N GLU A 153 1.56 -13.63 -2.83
CA GLU A 153 2.55 -13.81 -3.90
C GLU A 153 3.72 -12.82 -3.68
N ALA A 154 4.15 -12.11 -4.72
CA ALA A 154 5.06 -10.97 -4.53
C ALA A 154 4.38 -9.82 -3.75
N LEU A 155 3.07 -9.70 -3.89
CA LEU A 155 2.18 -8.73 -3.23
C LEU A 155 0.95 -9.45 -2.67
N PRO A 156 0.20 -8.85 -1.73
CA PRO A 156 -1.06 -9.38 -1.25
C PRO A 156 -2.16 -9.24 -2.32
N VAL A 157 -2.83 -10.32 -2.66
CA VAL A 157 -3.86 -10.39 -3.70
C VAL A 157 -5.18 -10.88 -3.11
N VAL A 158 -6.26 -10.23 -3.50
CA VAL A 158 -7.64 -10.63 -3.20
C VAL A 158 -8.42 -10.85 -4.48
N GLU A 159 -9.44 -11.70 -4.42
CA GLU A 159 -10.42 -11.89 -5.51
C GLU A 159 -11.61 -10.97 -5.27
N ILE A 160 -11.94 -10.17 -6.28
CA ILE A 160 -13.03 -9.20 -6.27
C ILE A 160 -14.02 -9.57 -7.38
N GLU A 161 -15.30 -9.53 -7.06
CA GLU A 161 -16.36 -9.71 -8.03
C GLU A 161 -16.82 -8.34 -8.56
N ILE A 162 -16.85 -8.21 -9.89
CA ILE A 162 -17.40 -7.05 -10.60
C ILE A 162 -18.43 -7.58 -11.60
N GLY A 163 -19.70 -7.24 -11.36
CA GLY A 163 -20.80 -7.86 -12.08
C GLY A 163 -20.96 -9.34 -11.70
N SER A 164 -20.71 -10.27 -12.62
CA SER A 164 -20.75 -11.72 -12.39
C SER A 164 -19.39 -12.39 -12.51
N GLU A 165 -18.35 -11.62 -12.72
CA GLU A 165 -17.00 -12.13 -13.00
C GLU A 165 -16.06 -11.86 -11.84
N GLN A 166 -15.09 -12.77 -11.63
CA GLN A 166 -14.07 -12.67 -10.61
C GLN A 166 -12.77 -12.12 -11.21
N TYR A 167 -12.17 -11.17 -10.50
CA TYR A 167 -10.92 -10.51 -10.88
C TYR A 167 -9.94 -10.52 -9.71
N ARG A 168 -8.67 -10.53 -10.04
CA ARG A 168 -7.59 -10.56 -9.05
C ARG A 168 -7.00 -9.17 -8.88
N PHE A 169 -6.98 -8.66 -7.66
CA PHE A 169 -6.47 -7.33 -7.37
C PHE A 169 -5.38 -7.38 -6.31
N VAL A 170 -4.30 -6.60 -6.53
CA VAL A 170 -3.39 -6.27 -5.42
C VAL A 170 -4.16 -5.46 -4.40
N LEU A 171 -4.07 -5.85 -3.13
CA LEU A 171 -4.61 -5.08 -2.02
C LEU A 171 -3.52 -4.16 -1.47
N ASP A 172 -3.66 -2.86 -1.78
CA ASP A 172 -2.61 -1.88 -1.67
C ASP A 172 -3.02 -0.70 -0.78
N THR A 173 -2.39 -0.57 0.39
CA THR A 173 -2.65 0.56 1.31
C THR A 173 -2.07 1.89 0.81
N GLY A 174 -1.19 1.85 -0.20
CA GLY A 174 -0.69 3.02 -0.91
C GLY A 174 -1.58 3.48 -2.07
N ALA A 175 -2.64 2.72 -2.41
CA ALA A 175 -3.55 3.06 -3.51
C ALA A 175 -4.77 3.84 -3.00
N ASN A 176 -4.83 5.12 -3.33
CA ASN A 176 -6.00 5.98 -3.09
C ASN A 176 -7.05 5.94 -4.22
N THR A 177 -6.70 5.34 -5.35
CA THR A 177 -7.55 5.18 -6.53
C THR A 177 -7.40 3.73 -7.01
N CYS A 178 -8.48 3.12 -7.47
CA CYS A 178 -8.43 1.79 -8.05
C CYS A 178 -7.77 1.87 -9.43
N LEU A 179 -6.75 1.02 -9.68
CA LEU A 179 -6.14 0.88 -10.99
C LEU A 179 -6.70 -0.37 -11.67
N LEU A 180 -7.13 -0.22 -12.91
CA LEU A 180 -7.64 -1.30 -13.75
C LEU A 180 -6.74 -1.47 -14.95
N GLY A 181 -6.37 -2.70 -15.28
CA GLY A 181 -5.65 -3.00 -16.50
C GLY A 181 -6.42 -2.56 -17.74
N LEU A 182 -5.73 -2.01 -18.74
CA LEU A 182 -6.36 -1.55 -20.00
C LEU A 182 -7.19 -2.62 -20.69
N ALA A 183 -6.84 -3.89 -20.52
CA ALA A 183 -7.60 -5.03 -21.07
C ALA A 183 -9.05 -5.11 -20.53
N LEU A 184 -9.35 -4.46 -19.40
CA LEU A 184 -10.67 -4.45 -18.78
C LEU A 184 -11.56 -3.29 -19.24
N GLN A 185 -11.03 -2.34 -20.03
CA GLN A 185 -11.73 -1.09 -20.35
C GLN A 185 -13.10 -1.33 -21.04
N ASP A 186 -13.20 -2.35 -21.89
CA ASP A 186 -14.43 -2.67 -22.60
C ASP A 186 -15.31 -3.71 -21.88
N GLN A 187 -14.87 -4.20 -20.71
CA GLN A 187 -15.57 -5.26 -19.97
C GLN A 187 -16.51 -4.70 -18.89
N PHE A 188 -16.27 -3.46 -18.44
CA PHE A 188 -17.05 -2.87 -17.37
C PHE A 188 -17.95 -1.74 -17.86
N SER A 189 -19.15 -1.69 -17.29
CA SER A 189 -19.99 -0.50 -17.36
C SER A 189 -19.48 0.52 -16.32
N VAL A 190 -18.70 1.50 -16.78
CA VAL A 190 -18.14 2.55 -15.94
C VAL A 190 -18.77 3.89 -16.27
N GLN A 191 -18.87 4.77 -15.28
CA GLN A 191 -19.35 6.15 -15.48
C GLN A 191 -18.16 7.10 -15.39
N PRO A 192 -17.92 7.95 -16.43
CA PRO A 192 -16.90 8.98 -16.35
C PRO A 192 -17.16 9.92 -15.15
N VAL A 193 -16.10 10.34 -14.49
CA VAL A 193 -16.17 11.38 -13.46
C VAL A 193 -16.08 12.73 -14.14
N ASP A 194 -17.11 13.56 -13.97
CA ASP A 194 -17.19 14.88 -14.60
C ASP A 194 -15.97 15.75 -14.27
N GLY A 195 -15.40 16.35 -15.31
CA GLY A 195 -14.26 17.26 -15.20
C GLY A 195 -12.90 16.60 -14.97
N THR A 196 -12.84 15.27 -14.91
CA THR A 196 -11.58 14.53 -14.67
C THR A 196 -11.35 13.52 -15.79
N PRO A 197 -10.49 13.83 -16.78
CA PRO A 197 -10.19 12.90 -17.87
C PRO A 197 -9.64 11.55 -17.36
N ASN A 198 -10.08 10.46 -17.99
CA ASN A 198 -9.63 9.09 -17.69
C ASN A 198 -9.94 8.58 -16.27
N VAL A 199 -10.78 9.28 -15.51
CA VAL A 199 -11.27 8.83 -14.21
C VAL A 199 -12.70 8.36 -14.34
N TYR A 200 -13.00 7.21 -13.75
CA TYR A 200 -14.29 6.53 -13.87
C TYR A 200 -14.77 6.06 -12.48
N ASN A 201 -16.07 5.92 -12.34
CA ASN A 201 -16.69 5.25 -11.20
C ASN A 201 -17.14 3.85 -11.62
N ILE A 202 -16.67 2.83 -10.90
CA ILE A 202 -17.28 1.51 -10.92
C ILE A 202 -18.45 1.56 -9.94
N SER A 203 -19.64 1.20 -10.41
CA SER A 203 -20.88 1.31 -9.61
C SER A 203 -20.85 0.43 -8.38
N SER A 204 -20.32 -0.80 -8.51
CA SER A 204 -20.22 -1.75 -7.40
C SER A 204 -19.12 -2.77 -7.65
N VAL A 205 -18.39 -3.07 -6.61
CA VAL A 205 -17.50 -4.23 -6.50
C VAL A 205 -17.88 -5.04 -5.26
N SER A 206 -17.70 -6.35 -5.29
CA SER A 206 -17.95 -7.20 -4.13
C SER A 206 -16.69 -7.95 -3.73
N LEU A 207 -16.44 -7.99 -2.43
CA LEU A 207 -15.37 -8.77 -1.82
C LEU A 207 -16.03 -9.73 -0.82
N GLN A 208 -16.10 -10.99 -1.18
CA GLN A 208 -16.95 -11.99 -0.53
C GLN A 208 -18.43 -11.52 -0.50
N ASN A 209 -19.04 -11.47 0.65
CA ASN A 209 -20.43 -11.04 0.87
C ASN A 209 -20.58 -9.54 1.11
N ARG A 210 -19.55 -8.73 0.88
CA ARG A 210 -19.55 -7.27 1.10
C ARG A 210 -19.51 -6.54 -0.23
N SER A 211 -20.37 -5.54 -0.39
CA SER A 211 -20.41 -4.70 -1.59
C SER A 211 -19.96 -3.29 -1.27
N TYR A 212 -19.14 -2.75 -2.17
CA TYR A 212 -18.63 -1.39 -2.12
C TYR A 212 -19.07 -0.67 -3.39
N SER A 213 -19.50 0.57 -3.25
CA SER A 213 -20.04 1.36 -4.37
C SER A 213 -19.20 2.61 -4.64
N ASN A 214 -19.37 3.13 -5.87
CA ASN A 214 -18.71 4.37 -6.30
C ASN A 214 -17.17 4.30 -6.18
N ILE A 215 -16.58 3.20 -6.65
CA ILE A 215 -15.13 3.03 -6.63
C ILE A 215 -14.50 3.89 -7.71
N VAL A 216 -13.78 4.92 -7.30
CA VAL A 216 -13.00 5.79 -8.20
C VAL A 216 -11.87 4.97 -8.82
N SER A 217 -11.80 4.95 -10.14
CA SER A 217 -10.93 4.06 -10.88
C SER A 217 -10.29 4.74 -12.08
N VAL A 218 -9.12 4.26 -12.46
CA VAL A 218 -8.39 4.67 -13.67
C VAL A 218 -7.98 3.42 -14.45
N PHE A 219 -8.23 3.41 -15.77
CA PHE A 219 -7.65 2.39 -16.65
C PHE A 219 -6.23 2.79 -17.03
N THR A 220 -5.28 1.92 -16.77
CA THR A 220 -3.87 2.19 -17.03
C THR A 220 -3.10 0.93 -17.40
N ASP A 221 -1.89 1.10 -17.93
CA ASP A 221 -0.96 -0.01 -18.12
C ASP A 221 -0.40 -0.46 -16.76
N ILE A 222 -0.78 -1.68 -16.35
CA ILE A 222 -0.31 -2.34 -15.13
C ILE A 222 0.71 -3.44 -15.41
N SER A 223 1.30 -3.47 -16.61
CA SER A 223 2.25 -4.52 -17.02
C SER A 223 3.44 -4.66 -16.08
N ALA A 224 3.92 -3.56 -15.49
CA ALA A 224 4.99 -3.58 -14.51
C ALA A 224 4.63 -4.41 -13.26
N ILE A 225 3.37 -4.36 -12.83
CA ILE A 225 2.85 -5.17 -11.72
C ILE A 225 2.61 -6.60 -12.20
N GLN A 226 2.00 -6.76 -13.38
CA GLN A 226 1.68 -8.06 -13.95
C GLN A 226 2.91 -8.94 -14.24
N ASN A 227 4.06 -8.34 -14.49
CA ASN A 227 5.34 -9.04 -14.60
C ASN A 227 5.80 -9.69 -13.29
N LYS A 228 5.20 -9.34 -12.17
CA LYS A 228 5.55 -9.84 -10.82
C LYS A 228 4.46 -10.68 -10.20
N VAL A 229 3.22 -10.35 -10.48
CA VAL A 229 2.02 -11.01 -9.95
C VAL A 229 0.91 -10.97 -10.98
N SER A 230 0.21 -12.10 -11.18
CA SER A 230 -0.87 -12.17 -12.18
C SER A 230 -2.14 -11.54 -11.60
N VAL A 231 -2.42 -10.29 -11.97
CA VAL A 231 -3.56 -9.51 -11.49
C VAL A 231 -4.20 -8.68 -12.61
N ASP A 232 -5.43 -8.25 -12.35
CA ASP A 232 -6.25 -7.45 -13.23
C ASP A 232 -6.25 -5.97 -12.85
N GLY A 233 -5.84 -5.66 -11.60
CA GLY A 233 -5.81 -4.30 -11.08
C GLY A 233 -5.20 -4.18 -9.68
N VAL A 234 -5.36 -2.98 -9.12
CA VAL A 234 -4.93 -2.61 -7.77
C VAL A 234 -6.10 -1.92 -7.07
N ILE A 235 -6.36 -2.26 -5.82
CA ILE A 235 -7.40 -1.64 -5.00
C ILE A 235 -6.92 -1.49 -3.56
N GLY A 236 -7.34 -0.41 -2.89
CA GLY A 236 -6.88 -0.13 -1.54
C GLY A 236 -7.86 0.68 -0.73
N TYR A 237 -7.68 1.99 -0.66
CA TYR A 237 -8.42 2.90 0.21
C TYR A 237 -9.94 2.69 0.21
N HIS A 238 -10.55 2.55 -0.98
CA HIS A 238 -12.01 2.43 -1.11
C HIS A 238 -12.60 1.16 -0.46
N ILE A 239 -11.80 0.11 -0.29
CA ILE A 239 -12.21 -1.11 0.41
C ILE A 239 -11.78 -1.09 1.88
N LEU A 240 -10.61 -0.54 2.17
CA LEU A 240 -10.02 -0.61 3.51
C LEU A 240 -10.56 0.47 4.46
N ALA A 241 -10.80 1.69 3.96
CA ALA A 241 -11.20 2.83 4.80
C ALA A 241 -12.60 2.74 5.43
N PRO A 242 -13.61 2.06 4.82
CA PRO A 242 -14.96 1.99 5.42
C PRO A 242 -15.07 1.17 6.70
N GLN A 243 -14.08 0.35 7.04
CA GLN A 243 -14.10 -0.53 8.21
C GLN A 243 -12.72 -0.82 8.74
N ARG A 244 -12.62 -1.38 9.95
CA ARG A 244 -11.37 -1.99 10.41
C ARG A 244 -11.02 -3.19 9.56
N SER A 245 -9.74 -3.29 9.20
CA SER A 245 -9.21 -4.37 8.38
C SER A 245 -8.03 -5.01 9.09
N TYR A 246 -8.04 -6.32 9.25
CA TYR A 246 -6.94 -7.06 9.86
C TYR A 246 -6.29 -7.97 8.83
N PHE A 247 -5.01 -7.77 8.60
CA PHE A 247 -4.16 -8.54 7.70
C PHE A 247 -3.39 -9.59 8.51
N ASP A 248 -3.68 -10.84 8.27
CA ASP A 248 -2.92 -11.99 8.75
C ASP A 248 -2.13 -12.59 7.58
N PHE A 249 -0.99 -11.99 7.29
CA PHE A 249 -0.17 -12.41 6.17
C PHE A 249 0.36 -13.84 6.32
N SER A 250 0.64 -14.27 7.55
CA SER A 250 1.15 -15.61 7.85
C SER A 250 0.13 -16.69 7.54
N ASN A 251 -1.14 -16.45 7.83
CA ASN A 251 -2.23 -17.37 7.56
C ASN A 251 -2.98 -17.07 6.26
N GLN A 252 -2.51 -16.08 5.50
CA GLN A 252 -3.08 -15.67 4.22
C GLN A 252 -4.58 -15.33 4.34
N LYS A 253 -4.91 -14.46 5.30
CA LYS A 253 -6.28 -14.02 5.57
C LYS A 253 -6.34 -12.52 5.75
N LEU A 254 -7.40 -11.95 5.22
CA LEU A 254 -7.87 -10.61 5.52
C LEU A 254 -9.20 -10.74 6.27
N TYR A 255 -9.31 -10.03 7.37
CA TYR A 255 -10.55 -9.96 8.12
C TYR A 255 -11.08 -8.53 8.06
N LEU A 256 -12.34 -8.37 7.65
CA LEU A 256 -13.02 -7.09 7.55
C LEU A 256 -14.11 -7.02 8.61
N GLU A 257 -14.07 -5.99 9.47
CA GLU A 257 -15.07 -5.81 10.54
C GLU A 257 -16.47 -5.65 9.96
N GLU A 258 -17.45 -6.33 10.53
CA GLU A 258 -18.86 -6.18 10.14
C GLU A 258 -19.38 -4.83 10.69
N VAL A 259 -19.91 -4.00 9.79
CA VAL A 259 -20.49 -2.69 10.08
C VAL A 259 -22.01 -2.82 10.27
#